data_bad59a204915ee154fdd3c7aa6b15f7c
#
_entry.id   bad59a204915ee154fdd3c7aa6b15f7c
#
_cell.length_a   1.000
_cell.length_b   1.000
_cell.length_c   1.000
_cell.angle_alpha   90.00
_cell.angle_beta   90.00
_cell.angle_gamma   90.00
#
_symmetry.space_group_name_H-M   'P 1'
#
loop_
_entity.id
_entity.type
_entity.pdbx_description
1 polymer ?
#
loop_
_entity_poly.entity_id
_entity_poly.type
_entity_poly.pdbx_seq_one_letter_code
_entity_poly.pdbx_strand_id
1 'polypeptide(L)'
;MLFRSGVRRLALLRHGDFISGIRKRLPIKSMAVKLAMSTLGCEPKNNVQETLLAAMNSTLAPLPRTAEEFDAACLRMRERLYDTIAGPLEKLWEHLVAAEAPLREFCLTASRDRFAARIAEDLQQEWQWLTRPGFLSSLPPDALADIARFARGLRERLTRITQQPAARELERIDSLRAVLLPDFYTRYPRHLHHPAWLAYGMMVAEFRLSLFAPSLAVKGRSSAKKLAAAADLLA
;
A
#
# COMPACT_ATOMS: atom_id res chain seq x y z
N MET A 1 15.54 12.23 -6.40
CA MET A 1 15.56 11.03 -5.54
C MET A 1 16.76 10.96 -4.62
N LEU A 2 17.97 11.16 -5.09
CA LEU A 2 19.21 11.08 -4.29
C LEU A 2 19.21 11.98 -3.06
N PHE A 3 18.73 13.20 -3.16
CA PHE A 3 18.71 14.16 -2.05
C PHE A 3 17.82 13.69 -0.86
N ARG A 4 16.60 13.21 -1.17
CA ARG A 4 15.69 12.64 -0.14
C ARG A 4 16.34 11.45 0.58
N SER A 5 16.97 10.58 -0.17
CA SER A 5 17.70 9.42 0.37
C SER A 5 18.88 9.83 1.25
N GLY A 6 19.62 10.88 0.86
CA GLY A 6 20.71 11.46 1.63
C GLY A 6 20.25 12.05 2.96
N VAL A 7 19.21 12.89 2.95
CA VAL A 7 18.63 13.50 4.19
C VAL A 7 18.18 12.41 5.16
N ARG A 8 17.47 11.39 4.66
CA ARG A 8 17.05 10.26 5.49
C ARG A 8 18.23 9.49 6.07
N ARG A 9 19.27 9.24 5.29
CA ARG A 9 20.49 8.56 5.77
C ARG A 9 21.17 9.34 6.86
N LEU A 10 21.29 10.66 6.74
CA LEU A 10 21.83 11.53 7.79
C LEU A 10 20.99 11.46 9.07
N ALA A 11 19.66 11.50 8.96
CA ALA A 11 18.77 11.37 10.11
C ALA A 11 18.92 9.99 10.79
N LEU A 12 19.08 8.90 10.03
CA LEU A 12 19.35 7.56 10.55
C LEU A 12 20.69 7.51 11.31
N LEU A 13 21.74 8.12 10.77
CA LEU A 13 23.05 8.15 11.41
C LEU A 13 23.02 8.96 12.71
N ARG A 14 22.31 10.09 12.74
CA ARG A 14 22.25 10.97 13.90
C ARG A 14 21.32 10.47 15.00
N HIS A 15 20.24 9.77 14.66
CA HIS A 15 19.18 9.36 15.59
C HIS A 15 18.92 7.84 15.57
N GLY A 16 19.93 7.03 15.30
CA GLY A 16 19.82 5.57 15.15
C GLY A 16 19.22 4.89 16.38
N ASP A 17 19.62 5.29 17.59
CA ASP A 17 19.11 4.71 18.83
C ASP A 17 17.62 5.03 19.05
N PHE A 18 17.20 6.26 18.77
CA PHE A 18 15.80 6.66 18.83
C PHE A 18 14.94 5.83 17.86
N ILE A 19 15.37 5.70 16.61
CA ILE A 19 14.69 4.94 15.56
C ILE A 19 14.64 3.45 15.92
N SER A 20 15.71 2.91 16.47
CA SER A 20 15.76 1.53 16.99
C SER A 20 14.77 1.34 18.15
N GLY A 21 14.65 2.31 19.03
CA GLY A 21 13.66 2.34 20.12
C GLY A 21 12.22 2.32 19.61
N ILE A 22 11.91 3.10 18.56
CA ILE A 22 10.60 3.08 17.91
C ILE A 22 10.32 1.69 17.33
N ARG A 23 11.27 1.12 16.56
CA ARG A 23 11.14 -0.20 15.96
C ARG A 23 10.80 -1.30 16.97
N LYS A 24 11.37 -1.23 18.18
CA LYS A 24 11.09 -2.20 19.26
C LYS A 24 9.68 -2.06 19.84
N ARG A 25 9.09 -0.87 19.76
CA ARG A 25 7.75 -0.56 20.32
C ARG A 25 6.62 -0.79 19.32
N LEU A 26 6.93 -0.86 18.02
CA LEU A 26 5.89 -1.08 17.00
C LEU A 26 5.16 -2.41 17.24
N PRO A 27 3.83 -2.47 17.01
CA PRO A 27 2.99 -3.61 17.33
C PRO A 27 3.17 -4.79 16.35
N ILE A 28 4.38 -5.37 16.30
CA ILE A 28 4.69 -6.59 15.51
C ILE A 28 4.51 -7.86 16.35
N LYS A 29 4.02 -7.72 17.57
CA LYS A 29 4.11 -8.77 18.59
C LYS A 29 3.09 -9.89 18.39
N SER A 30 2.03 -9.67 17.63
CA SER A 30 1.03 -10.72 17.40
C SER A 30 1.62 -11.86 16.56
N MET A 31 1.54 -13.08 17.07
CA MET A 31 1.95 -14.28 16.34
C MET A 31 1.13 -14.45 15.06
N ALA A 32 -0.15 -14.06 15.07
CA ALA A 32 -1.03 -14.07 13.91
C ALA A 32 -0.50 -13.17 12.78
N VAL A 33 -0.06 -11.94 13.11
CA VAL A 33 0.56 -11.03 12.16
C VAL A 33 1.84 -11.61 11.57
N LYS A 34 2.71 -12.20 12.42
CA LYS A 34 3.96 -12.81 11.96
C LYS A 34 3.69 -14.00 11.04
N LEU A 35 2.72 -14.84 11.38
CA LEU A 35 2.37 -16.01 10.61
C LEU A 35 1.72 -15.61 9.28
N ALA A 36 0.78 -14.69 9.28
CA ALA A 36 0.17 -14.17 8.07
C ALA A 36 1.22 -13.53 7.15
N MET A 37 2.13 -12.71 7.66
CA MET A 37 3.19 -12.10 6.86
C MET A 37 4.18 -13.14 6.32
N SER A 38 4.49 -14.19 7.06
CA SER A 38 5.33 -15.30 6.59
C SER A 38 4.66 -16.09 5.46
N THR A 39 3.36 -16.37 5.59
CA THR A 39 2.56 -17.05 4.53
C THR A 39 2.46 -16.21 3.26
N LEU A 40 2.58 -14.88 3.37
CA LEU A 40 2.52 -13.91 2.27
C LEU A 40 3.86 -13.69 1.56
N GLY A 41 4.91 -14.38 1.99
CA GLY A 41 6.27 -14.11 1.50
C GLY A 41 6.84 -12.74 1.92
N CYS A 42 6.17 -12.06 2.86
CA CYS A 42 6.61 -10.80 3.43
C CYS A 42 7.32 -11.05 4.76
N GLU A 43 8.61 -10.82 4.83
CA GLU A 43 9.29 -10.83 6.12
C GLU A 43 8.80 -9.68 6.99
N PRO A 44 8.28 -9.94 8.23
CA PRO A 44 7.80 -8.89 9.13
C PRO A 44 8.83 -7.79 9.39
N LYS A 45 10.11 -8.16 9.47
CA LYS A 45 11.22 -7.21 9.69
C LYS A 45 11.37 -6.23 8.53
N ASN A 46 11.26 -6.71 7.29
CA ASN A 46 11.39 -5.86 6.10
C ASN A 46 10.21 -4.91 5.98
N ASN A 47 8.98 -5.39 6.22
CA ASN A 47 7.78 -4.55 6.18
C ASN A 47 7.83 -3.42 7.21
N VAL A 48 8.28 -3.69 8.44
CA VAL A 48 8.50 -2.66 9.47
C VAL A 48 9.57 -1.65 9.05
N GLN A 49 10.66 -2.12 8.48
CA GLN A 49 11.71 -1.25 7.97
C GLN A 49 11.17 -0.33 6.87
N GLU A 50 10.42 -0.87 5.93
CA GLU A 50 9.80 -0.10 4.85
C GLU A 50 8.82 0.94 5.37
N THR A 51 7.97 0.55 6.34
CA THR A 51 7.03 1.47 6.99
C THR A 51 7.75 2.61 7.72
N LEU A 52 8.82 2.30 8.45
CA LEU A 52 9.67 3.31 9.09
C LEU A 52 10.25 4.29 8.07
N LEU A 53 10.76 3.78 6.95
CA LEU A 53 11.33 4.60 5.89
C LEU A 53 10.26 5.51 5.23
N ALA A 54 9.05 5.00 5.01
CA ALA A 54 7.94 5.78 4.48
C ALA A 54 7.54 6.91 5.45
N ALA A 55 7.39 6.60 6.74
CA ALA A 55 7.04 7.58 7.75
C ALA A 55 8.15 8.62 8.01
N MET A 56 9.43 8.22 7.94
CA MET A 56 10.53 9.18 7.97
C MET A 56 10.48 10.14 6.78
N ASN A 57 10.11 9.66 5.58
CA ASN A 57 9.94 10.55 4.43
C ASN A 57 8.82 11.57 4.66
N SER A 58 7.74 11.19 5.34
CA SER A 58 6.63 12.10 5.70
C SER A 58 7.07 13.12 6.76
N THR A 59 7.68 12.66 7.85
CA THR A 59 8.04 13.53 8.99
C THR A 59 9.22 14.46 8.71
N LEU A 60 10.11 14.11 7.78
CA LEU A 60 11.22 14.96 7.34
C LEU A 60 10.81 15.97 6.25
N ALA A 61 9.58 15.93 5.77
CA ALA A 61 9.08 16.90 4.79
C ALA A 61 8.69 18.25 5.45
N PRO A 62 8.88 19.41 4.76
CA PRO A 62 9.63 19.59 3.52
C PRO A 62 11.11 19.24 3.71
N LEU A 63 11.78 18.82 2.62
CA LEU A 63 13.17 18.40 2.69
C LEU A 63 14.09 19.59 3.05
N PRO A 64 14.88 19.47 4.14
CA PRO A 64 15.77 20.53 4.60
C PRO A 64 16.90 20.79 3.62
N ARG A 65 17.30 22.05 3.47
CA ARG A 65 18.40 22.50 2.61
C ARG A 65 19.57 23.10 3.40
N THR A 66 19.32 23.50 4.64
CA THR A 66 20.35 24.02 5.57
C THR A 66 20.52 23.11 6.79
N ALA A 67 21.54 23.33 7.58
CA ALA A 67 21.77 22.59 8.82
C ALA A 67 20.66 22.87 9.85
N GLU A 68 20.23 24.12 9.97
CA GLU A 68 19.17 24.55 10.88
C GLU A 68 17.82 23.92 10.49
N GLU A 69 17.50 23.90 9.19
CA GLU A 69 16.31 23.23 8.68
C GLU A 69 16.35 21.71 8.93
N PHE A 70 17.54 21.11 8.82
CA PHE A 70 17.72 19.68 9.11
C PHE A 70 17.50 19.39 10.60
N ASP A 71 18.02 20.22 11.51
CA ASP A 71 17.82 20.06 12.94
C ASP A 71 16.35 20.20 13.32
N ALA A 72 15.64 21.18 12.77
CA ALA A 72 14.20 21.35 12.94
C ALA A 72 13.41 20.16 12.39
N ALA A 73 13.80 19.62 11.23
CA ALA A 73 13.18 18.44 10.64
C ALA A 73 13.39 17.18 11.51
N CYS A 74 14.57 17.01 12.06
CA CYS A 74 14.88 15.91 12.99
C CYS A 74 14.08 16.02 14.30
N LEU A 75 13.88 17.23 14.82
CA LEU A 75 13.04 17.44 16.00
C LEU A 75 11.59 17.02 15.70
N ARG A 76 10.99 17.51 14.61
CA ARG A 76 9.64 17.09 14.16
C ARG A 76 9.54 15.58 13.97
N MET A 77 10.54 14.95 13.39
CA MET A 77 10.61 13.50 13.24
C MET A 77 10.56 12.79 14.59
N ARG A 78 11.32 13.24 15.57
CA ARG A 78 11.33 12.63 16.92
C ARG A 78 9.98 12.75 17.61
N GLU A 79 9.29 13.86 17.45
CA GLU A 79 7.99 14.12 18.06
C GLU A 79 6.86 13.28 17.42
N ARG A 80 6.89 13.10 16.10
CA ARG A 80 5.74 12.58 15.33
C ARG A 80 5.93 11.18 14.75
N LEU A 81 7.16 10.69 14.62
CA LEU A 81 7.44 9.46 13.87
C LEU A 81 6.65 8.26 14.40
N TYR A 82 6.57 8.09 15.71
CA TYR A 82 5.84 6.95 16.30
C TYR A 82 4.35 7.01 15.97
N ASP A 83 3.70 8.14 16.21
CA ASP A 83 2.26 8.30 15.98
C ASP A 83 1.88 8.22 14.51
N THR A 84 2.76 8.72 13.63
CA THR A 84 2.59 8.63 12.18
C THR A 84 2.58 7.17 11.69
N ILE A 85 3.29 6.28 12.39
CA ILE A 85 3.44 4.87 11.97
C ILE A 85 2.45 3.96 12.69
N ALA A 86 2.35 4.09 14.02
CA ALA A 86 1.76 3.05 14.87
C ALA A 86 0.30 2.76 14.48
N GLY A 87 -0.53 3.77 14.40
CA GLY A 87 -1.94 3.61 14.07
C GLY A 87 -2.21 3.12 12.64
N PRO A 88 -1.63 3.76 11.60
CA PRO A 88 -1.78 3.27 10.22
C PRO A 88 -1.25 1.86 10.02
N LEU A 89 -0.13 1.50 10.64
CA LEU A 89 0.48 0.18 10.53
C LEU A 89 -0.38 -0.90 11.20
N GLU A 90 -0.91 -0.62 12.38
CA GLU A 90 -1.81 -1.53 13.10
C GLU A 90 -3.06 -1.84 12.25
N LYS A 91 -3.70 -0.80 11.71
CA LYS A 91 -4.85 -0.95 10.81
C LYS A 91 -4.53 -1.71 9.53
N LEU A 92 -3.38 -1.42 8.92
CA LEU A 92 -2.93 -2.14 7.73
C LEU A 92 -2.82 -3.63 8.00
N TRP A 93 -2.14 -4.01 9.08
CA TRP A 93 -1.96 -5.42 9.43
C TRP A 93 -3.25 -6.10 9.84
N GLU A 94 -4.12 -5.42 10.60
CA GLU A 94 -5.44 -5.95 10.93
C GLU A 94 -6.22 -6.35 9.66
N HIS A 95 -6.23 -5.47 8.65
CA HIS A 95 -6.97 -5.73 7.43
C HIS A 95 -6.31 -6.79 6.54
N LEU A 96 -4.98 -6.80 6.42
CA LEU A 96 -4.27 -7.82 5.65
C LEU A 96 -4.40 -9.21 6.29
N VAL A 97 -4.25 -9.32 7.61
CA VAL A 97 -4.43 -10.60 8.33
C VAL A 97 -5.87 -11.12 8.17
N ALA A 98 -6.85 -10.23 8.27
CA ALA A 98 -8.26 -10.62 8.10
C ALA A 98 -8.63 -10.98 6.66
N ALA A 99 -7.91 -10.49 5.66
CA ALA A 99 -8.14 -10.78 4.24
C ALA A 99 -7.43 -12.05 3.75
N GLU A 100 -6.34 -12.47 4.38
CA GLU A 100 -5.46 -13.55 3.91
C GLU A 100 -6.20 -14.89 3.78
N ALA A 101 -6.84 -15.36 4.84
CA ALA A 101 -7.50 -16.67 4.83
C ALA A 101 -8.69 -16.72 3.85
N PRO A 102 -9.62 -15.74 3.83
CA PRO A 102 -10.68 -15.69 2.82
C PRO A 102 -10.17 -15.61 1.39
N LEU A 103 -9.10 -14.84 1.13
CA LEU A 103 -8.49 -14.76 -0.20
C LEU A 103 -7.93 -16.12 -0.65
N ARG A 104 -7.19 -16.77 0.21
CA ARG A 104 -6.60 -18.08 -0.08
C ARG A 104 -7.69 -19.13 -0.35
N GLU A 105 -8.72 -19.19 0.48
CA GLU A 105 -9.84 -20.10 0.31
C GLU A 105 -10.56 -19.86 -1.01
N PHE A 106 -10.86 -18.59 -1.33
CA PHE A 106 -11.48 -18.23 -2.58
C PHE A 106 -10.62 -18.66 -3.78
N CYS A 107 -9.32 -18.38 -3.76
CA CYS A 107 -8.40 -18.74 -4.85
C CYS A 107 -8.29 -20.26 -5.04
N LEU A 108 -8.31 -21.05 -3.97
CA LEU A 108 -8.27 -22.52 -4.05
C LEU A 108 -9.55 -23.09 -4.68
N THR A 109 -10.71 -22.52 -4.38
CA THR A 109 -11.99 -23.00 -4.91
C THR A 109 -12.27 -22.48 -6.31
N ALA A 110 -11.78 -21.30 -6.65
CA ALA A 110 -12.02 -20.60 -7.92
C ALA A 110 -11.47 -21.33 -9.16
N SER A 111 -10.49 -22.21 -9.01
CA SER A 111 -9.85 -22.94 -10.12
C SER A 111 -10.82 -23.84 -10.91
N ARG A 112 -11.99 -24.12 -10.35
CA ARG A 112 -13.00 -25.00 -10.95
C ARG A 112 -14.00 -24.27 -11.85
N ASP A 113 -14.04 -22.93 -11.78
CA ASP A 113 -14.94 -22.09 -12.56
C ASP A 113 -14.16 -20.93 -13.21
N ARG A 114 -14.28 -20.81 -14.53
CA ARG A 114 -13.57 -19.77 -15.31
C ARG A 114 -13.91 -18.34 -14.88
N PHE A 115 -15.12 -18.09 -14.39
CA PHE A 115 -15.53 -16.76 -13.91
C PHE A 115 -14.91 -16.46 -12.54
N ALA A 116 -14.97 -17.43 -11.64
CA ALA A 116 -14.29 -17.34 -10.34
C ALA A 116 -12.77 -17.24 -10.51
N ALA A 117 -12.16 -17.94 -11.45
CA ALA A 117 -10.74 -17.84 -11.76
C ALA A 117 -10.30 -16.42 -12.17
N ARG A 118 -11.09 -15.72 -12.99
CA ARG A 118 -10.82 -14.31 -13.35
C ARG A 118 -10.91 -13.37 -12.15
N ILE A 119 -11.86 -13.61 -11.25
CA ILE A 119 -11.99 -12.84 -10.02
C ILE A 119 -10.80 -13.11 -9.11
N ALA A 120 -10.38 -14.37 -8.97
CA ALA A 120 -9.23 -14.77 -8.16
C ALA A 120 -7.93 -14.14 -8.69
N GLU A 121 -7.72 -14.12 -10.00
CA GLU A 121 -6.58 -13.46 -10.64
C GLU A 121 -6.51 -11.98 -10.27
N ASP A 122 -7.62 -11.23 -10.38
CA ASP A 122 -7.68 -9.82 -10.07
C ASP A 122 -7.46 -9.55 -8.58
N LEU A 123 -8.01 -10.38 -7.70
CA LEU A 123 -7.76 -10.31 -6.25
C LEU A 123 -6.29 -10.57 -5.91
N GLN A 124 -5.65 -11.55 -6.55
CA GLN A 124 -4.23 -11.83 -6.36
C GLN A 124 -3.35 -10.67 -6.83
N GLN A 125 -3.69 -10.03 -7.95
CA GLN A 125 -2.98 -8.84 -8.44
C GLN A 125 -3.08 -7.68 -7.45
N GLU A 126 -4.27 -7.41 -6.88
CA GLU A 126 -4.49 -6.41 -5.85
C GLU A 126 -3.70 -6.72 -4.58
N TRP A 127 -3.75 -7.97 -4.14
CA TRP A 127 -3.01 -8.45 -2.99
C TRP A 127 -1.50 -8.28 -3.16
N GLN A 128 -0.95 -8.74 -4.29
CA GLN A 128 0.47 -8.59 -4.63
C GLN A 128 0.88 -7.10 -4.69
N TRP A 129 0.00 -6.23 -5.14
CA TRP A 129 0.25 -4.80 -5.15
C TRP A 129 0.36 -4.22 -3.73
N LEU A 130 -0.47 -4.69 -2.78
CA LEU A 130 -0.47 -4.24 -1.39
C LEU A 130 0.65 -4.82 -0.53
N THR A 131 1.17 -6.00 -0.89
CA THR A 131 2.06 -6.77 0.00
C THR A 131 3.48 -6.94 -0.52
N ARG A 132 3.80 -6.46 -1.73
CA ARG A 132 5.11 -6.69 -2.31
C ARG A 132 6.24 -5.96 -1.58
N PRO A 133 7.46 -6.53 -1.57
CA PRO A 133 8.63 -5.87 -1.02
C PRO A 133 8.93 -4.53 -1.69
N GLY A 134 9.37 -3.54 -0.92
CA GLY A 134 9.72 -2.20 -1.40
C GLY A 134 8.55 -1.25 -1.63
N PHE A 135 7.31 -1.73 -1.59
CA PHE A 135 6.14 -0.90 -1.84
C PHE A 135 5.99 0.22 -0.80
N LEU A 136 6.02 -0.13 0.49
CA LEU A 136 5.84 0.84 1.57
C LEU A 136 6.94 1.90 1.61
N SER A 137 8.19 1.53 1.33
CA SER A 137 9.32 2.47 1.32
C SER A 137 9.30 3.42 0.13
N SER A 138 8.60 3.08 -0.94
CA SER A 138 8.47 3.89 -2.15
C SER A 138 7.31 4.88 -2.10
N LEU A 139 6.38 4.75 -1.14
CA LEU A 139 5.19 5.56 -1.05
C LEU A 139 5.48 7.06 -0.92
N PRO A 140 4.61 7.91 -1.49
CA PRO A 140 4.66 9.33 -1.20
C PRO A 140 4.42 9.59 0.29
N PRO A 141 4.89 10.74 0.81
CA PRO A 141 4.52 11.19 2.15
C PRO A 141 3.01 11.12 2.33
N ASP A 142 2.53 10.79 3.49
CA ASP A 142 1.10 10.73 3.87
C ASP A 142 0.28 9.55 3.28
N ALA A 143 0.88 8.71 2.42
CA ALA A 143 0.15 7.60 1.80
C ALA A 143 -0.05 6.38 2.72
N LEU A 144 0.64 6.30 3.87
CA LEU A 144 0.56 5.11 4.73
C LEU A 144 -0.88 4.84 5.24
N ALA A 145 -1.60 5.90 5.61
CA ALA A 145 -3.01 5.79 6.01
C ALA A 145 -3.91 5.32 4.85
N ASP A 146 -3.56 5.69 3.62
CA ASP A 146 -4.29 5.26 2.43
C ASP A 146 -4.08 3.79 2.14
N ILE A 147 -2.87 3.26 2.34
CA ILE A 147 -2.61 1.83 2.19
C ILE A 147 -3.44 0.99 3.15
N ALA A 148 -3.59 1.42 4.41
CA ALA A 148 -4.49 0.75 5.35
C ALA A 148 -5.95 0.77 4.87
N ARG A 149 -6.39 1.87 4.25
CA ARG A 149 -7.73 2.01 3.66
C ARG A 149 -7.91 1.10 2.43
N PHE A 150 -6.89 0.95 1.59
CA PHE A 150 -6.93 0.03 0.46
C PHE A 150 -6.98 -1.44 0.91
N ALA A 151 -6.21 -1.82 1.92
CA ALA A 151 -6.29 -3.15 2.52
C ALA A 151 -7.68 -3.44 3.14
N ARG A 152 -8.30 -2.43 3.76
CA ARG A 152 -9.69 -2.52 4.19
C ARG A 152 -10.64 -2.73 3.01
N GLY A 153 -10.44 -2.04 1.91
CA GLY A 153 -11.24 -2.19 0.68
C GLY A 153 -11.20 -3.60 0.13
N LEU A 154 -10.02 -4.20 0.08
CA LEU A 154 -9.85 -5.60 -0.33
C LEU A 154 -10.61 -6.55 0.61
N ARG A 155 -10.53 -6.36 1.92
CA ARG A 155 -11.27 -7.17 2.90
C ARG A 155 -12.79 -7.05 2.71
N GLU A 156 -13.32 -5.84 2.54
CA GLU A 156 -14.75 -5.62 2.27
C GLU A 156 -15.20 -6.25 0.95
N ARG A 157 -14.34 -6.18 -0.08
CA ARG A 157 -14.56 -6.84 -1.37
C ARG A 157 -14.68 -8.36 -1.21
N LEU A 158 -13.77 -8.99 -0.49
CA LEU A 158 -13.79 -10.44 -0.22
C LEU A 158 -15.10 -10.88 0.47
N THR A 159 -15.55 -10.12 1.47
CA THR A 159 -16.82 -10.40 2.13
C THR A 159 -18.00 -10.29 1.16
N ARG A 160 -17.98 -9.31 0.26
CA ARG A 160 -19.09 -9.08 -0.68
C ARG A 160 -19.14 -10.11 -1.80
N ILE A 161 -18.03 -10.60 -2.30
CA ILE A 161 -17.98 -11.60 -3.39
C ILE A 161 -18.75 -12.86 -3.01
N THR A 162 -18.77 -13.25 -1.75
CA THR A 162 -19.54 -14.40 -1.28
C THR A 162 -21.05 -14.17 -1.24
N GLN A 163 -21.49 -12.91 -1.33
CA GLN A 163 -22.90 -12.49 -1.18
C GLN A 163 -23.53 -11.99 -2.48
N GLN A 164 -22.76 -11.83 -3.55
CA GLN A 164 -23.24 -11.26 -4.83
C GLN A 164 -22.97 -12.20 -6.01
N PRO A 165 -23.78 -12.09 -7.09
CA PRO A 165 -23.50 -12.83 -8.32
C PRO A 165 -22.14 -12.46 -8.92
N ALA A 166 -21.39 -13.47 -9.36
CA ALA A 166 -20.07 -13.30 -9.99
C ALA A 166 -20.09 -12.34 -11.20
N ALA A 167 -21.21 -12.29 -11.94
CA ALA A 167 -21.37 -11.40 -13.09
C ALA A 167 -21.14 -9.93 -12.74
N ARG A 168 -21.68 -9.45 -11.61
CA ARG A 168 -21.49 -8.06 -11.15
C ARG A 168 -20.05 -7.75 -10.81
N GLU A 169 -19.33 -8.71 -10.26
CA GLU A 169 -17.92 -8.55 -9.93
C GLU A 169 -17.09 -8.49 -11.22
N LEU A 170 -17.41 -9.32 -12.20
CA LEU A 170 -16.75 -9.31 -13.51
C LEU A 170 -16.99 -8.01 -14.27
N GLU A 171 -18.19 -7.45 -14.27
CA GLU A 171 -18.48 -6.14 -14.86
C GLU A 171 -17.61 -5.03 -14.28
N ARG A 172 -17.35 -5.05 -12.97
CA ARG A 172 -16.45 -4.09 -12.31
C ARG A 172 -14.98 -4.31 -12.70
N ILE A 173 -14.54 -5.57 -12.79
CA ILE A 173 -13.21 -5.92 -13.27
C ILE A 173 -13.03 -5.46 -14.72
N ASP A 174 -14.00 -5.68 -15.58
CA ASP A 174 -13.93 -5.25 -16.98
C ASP A 174 -13.92 -3.72 -17.08
N SER A 175 -14.69 -3.01 -16.25
CA SER A 175 -14.66 -1.54 -16.16
C SER A 175 -13.29 -1.01 -15.71
N LEU A 176 -12.63 -1.69 -14.78
CA LEU A 176 -11.27 -1.34 -14.37
C LEU A 176 -10.27 -1.61 -15.50
N ARG A 177 -10.31 -2.80 -16.09
CA ARG A 177 -9.37 -3.22 -17.15
C ARG A 177 -9.45 -2.35 -18.40
N ALA A 178 -10.63 -1.84 -18.72
CA ALA A 178 -10.84 -0.94 -19.86
C ALA A 178 -10.06 0.40 -19.77
N VAL A 179 -9.67 0.82 -18.56
CA VAL A 179 -8.98 2.11 -18.33
C VAL A 179 -7.62 1.96 -17.69
N LEU A 180 -7.23 0.73 -17.35
CA LEU A 180 -5.95 0.43 -16.75
C LEU A 180 -4.86 0.40 -17.82
N LEU A 181 -3.69 0.95 -17.51
CA LEU A 181 -2.52 0.82 -18.37
C LEU A 181 -2.24 -0.67 -18.67
N PRO A 182 -2.09 -1.08 -19.94
CA PRO A 182 -1.74 -2.45 -20.26
C PRO A 182 -0.52 -2.93 -19.47
N ASP A 183 -0.60 -4.16 -18.98
CA ASP A 183 0.46 -4.79 -18.19
C ASP A 183 0.86 -4.02 -16.91
N PHE A 184 -0.03 -3.18 -16.36
CA PHE A 184 0.22 -2.37 -15.18
C PHE A 184 0.86 -3.17 -14.05
N TYR A 185 0.28 -4.29 -13.65
CA TYR A 185 0.77 -5.09 -12.53
C TYR A 185 2.14 -5.74 -12.77
N THR A 186 2.50 -5.98 -14.03
CA THR A 186 3.81 -6.52 -14.44
C THR A 186 4.87 -5.41 -14.55
N ARG A 187 4.47 -4.24 -15.05
CA ARG A 187 5.38 -3.10 -15.25
C ARG A 187 5.63 -2.31 -13.96
N TYR A 188 4.61 -2.09 -13.16
CA TYR A 188 4.67 -1.27 -11.95
C TYR A 188 5.81 -1.66 -10.97
N PRO A 189 6.12 -2.95 -10.70
CA PRO A 189 7.23 -3.32 -9.83
C PRO A 189 8.59 -2.74 -10.23
N ARG A 190 8.80 -2.55 -11.53
CA ARG A 190 10.05 -2.02 -12.08
C ARG A 190 10.17 -0.51 -11.94
N HIS A 191 9.06 0.17 -11.62
CA HIS A 191 8.94 1.63 -11.58
C HIS A 191 8.57 2.18 -10.20
N LEU A 192 8.73 1.39 -9.13
CA LEU A 192 8.34 1.74 -7.75
C LEU A 192 8.88 3.07 -7.25
N HIS A 193 10.01 3.51 -7.78
CA HIS A 193 10.65 4.77 -7.38
C HIS A 193 10.35 5.94 -8.34
N HIS A 194 9.57 5.71 -9.39
CA HIS A 194 9.22 6.75 -10.34
C HIS A 194 7.96 7.49 -9.87
N PRO A 195 8.00 8.81 -9.64
CA PRO A 195 6.90 9.55 -9.04
C PRO A 195 5.56 9.44 -9.80
N ALA A 196 5.60 9.47 -11.14
CA ALA A 196 4.40 9.36 -11.95
C ALA A 196 3.77 7.95 -11.86
N TRP A 197 4.58 6.89 -11.81
CA TRP A 197 4.10 5.53 -11.60
C TRP A 197 3.50 5.34 -10.21
N LEU A 198 4.11 5.92 -9.17
CA LEU A 198 3.55 5.90 -7.82
C LEU A 198 2.20 6.63 -7.77
N ALA A 199 2.12 7.82 -8.34
CA ALA A 199 0.87 8.58 -8.41
C ALA A 199 -0.21 7.80 -9.17
N TYR A 200 0.13 7.19 -10.30
CA TYR A 200 -0.79 6.36 -11.07
C TYR A 200 -1.27 5.14 -10.26
N GLY A 201 -0.36 4.42 -9.59
CA GLY A 201 -0.74 3.30 -8.73
C GLY A 201 -1.70 3.68 -7.61
N MET A 202 -1.52 4.84 -7.00
CA MET A 202 -2.46 5.39 -6.00
C MET A 202 -3.81 5.73 -6.63
N MET A 203 -3.84 6.29 -7.86
CA MET A 203 -5.09 6.54 -8.59
C MET A 203 -5.82 5.24 -8.94
N VAL A 204 -5.10 4.19 -9.34
CA VAL A 204 -5.65 2.85 -9.58
C VAL A 204 -6.31 2.32 -8.30
N ALA A 205 -5.63 2.41 -7.15
CA ALA A 205 -6.16 1.94 -5.89
C ALA A 205 -7.42 2.72 -5.44
N GLU A 206 -7.45 4.05 -5.62
CA GLU A 206 -8.65 4.85 -5.36
C GLU A 206 -9.81 4.48 -6.30
N PHE A 207 -9.53 4.23 -7.57
CA PHE A 207 -10.55 3.80 -8.51
C PHE A 207 -11.08 2.41 -8.18
N ARG A 208 -10.20 1.49 -7.74
CA ARG A 208 -10.61 0.18 -7.21
C ARG A 208 -11.55 0.32 -6.01
N LEU A 209 -11.25 1.20 -5.05
CA LEU A 209 -12.15 1.45 -3.92
C LEU A 209 -13.54 1.90 -4.40
N SER A 210 -13.62 2.80 -5.39
CA SER A 210 -14.90 3.27 -5.91
C SER A 210 -15.73 2.17 -6.54
N LEU A 211 -15.11 1.18 -7.16
CA LEU A 211 -15.76 0.05 -7.79
C LEU A 211 -16.12 -1.08 -6.81
N PHE A 212 -15.17 -1.42 -5.96
CA PHE A 212 -15.20 -2.65 -5.16
C PHE A 212 -15.51 -2.46 -3.68
N ALA A 213 -15.39 -1.24 -3.14
CA ALA A 213 -15.70 -0.93 -1.75
C ALA A 213 -16.34 0.47 -1.62
N PRO A 214 -17.52 0.70 -2.24
CA PRO A 214 -18.14 2.03 -2.31
C PRO A 214 -18.58 2.59 -0.94
N SER A 215 -18.59 1.76 0.11
CA SER A 215 -18.80 2.19 1.50
C SER A 215 -17.63 3.01 2.05
N LEU A 216 -16.44 2.88 1.46
CA LEU A 216 -15.25 3.60 1.88
C LEU A 216 -15.13 4.93 1.14
N ALA A 217 -14.77 5.98 1.90
CA ALA A 217 -14.51 7.29 1.29
C ALA A 217 -13.34 7.20 0.30
N VAL A 218 -13.58 7.69 -0.91
CA VAL A 218 -12.56 7.83 -1.96
C VAL A 218 -11.91 9.20 -1.83
N LYS A 219 -10.59 9.25 -1.74
CA LYS A 219 -9.83 10.49 -1.72
C LYS A 219 -9.62 11.00 -3.16
N GLY A 220 -10.05 12.23 -3.40
CA GLY A 220 -9.98 12.81 -4.73
C GLY A 220 -11.04 12.25 -5.70
N ARG A 221 -11.13 12.84 -6.87
CA ARG A 221 -12.01 12.37 -7.95
C ARG A 221 -11.22 11.45 -8.87
N SER A 222 -10.96 10.20 -8.45
CA SER A 222 -10.50 9.20 -9.41
C SER A 222 -11.68 8.79 -10.28
N SER A 223 -11.58 9.03 -11.57
CA SER A 223 -12.59 8.63 -12.55
C SER A 223 -11.91 7.86 -13.67
N ALA A 224 -12.67 7.03 -14.38
CA ALA A 224 -12.18 6.29 -15.55
C ALA A 224 -11.43 7.22 -16.53
N LYS A 225 -11.99 8.42 -16.82
CA LYS A 225 -11.37 9.41 -17.70
C LYS A 225 -10.00 9.89 -17.21
N LYS A 226 -9.88 10.18 -15.90
CA LYS A 226 -8.60 10.63 -15.32
C LYS A 226 -7.55 9.52 -15.31
N LEU A 227 -8.00 8.30 -15.01
CA LEU A 227 -7.10 7.15 -14.99
C LEU A 227 -6.58 6.84 -16.39
N ALA A 228 -7.43 6.84 -17.42
CA ALA A 228 -7.03 6.67 -18.82
C ALA A 228 -6.04 7.77 -19.26
N ALA A 229 -6.35 9.03 -19.00
CA ALA A 229 -5.45 10.14 -19.34
C ALA A 229 -4.08 10.04 -18.64
N ALA A 230 -4.04 9.54 -17.40
CA ALA A 230 -2.78 9.32 -16.69
C ALA A 230 -2.03 8.09 -17.22
N ALA A 231 -2.73 7.07 -17.73
CA ALA A 231 -2.13 5.91 -18.41
C ALA A 231 -1.42 6.32 -19.70
N ASP A 232 -2.05 7.20 -20.51
CA ASP A 232 -1.49 7.70 -21.76
C ASP A 232 -0.15 8.44 -21.57
N LEU A 233 0.05 9.07 -20.40
CA LEU A 233 1.30 9.75 -20.05
C LEU A 233 2.43 8.78 -19.63
N LEU A 234 2.10 7.51 -19.36
CA LEU A 234 3.04 6.48 -18.92
C LEU A 234 3.32 5.41 -19.99
N ALA A 235 2.51 5.41 -21.04
CA ALA A 235 2.65 4.48 -22.16
C ALA A 235 3.86 4.83 -23.01
#